data_a62f038ed95787fd2de358a470c2345b
#
_entry.id   a62f038ed95787fd2de358a470c2345b
#
_cell.length_a   1.000
_cell.length_b   1.000
_cell.length_c   1.000
_cell.angle_alpha   90.00
_cell.angle_beta   90.00
_cell.angle_gamma   90.00
#
_symmetry.space_group_name_H-M   'P 1'
#
loop_
_entity.id
_entity.type
_entity.pdbx_description
1 polymer ?
#
loop_
_entity_poly.entity_id
_entity_poly.type
_entity_poly.pdbx_seq_one_letter_code
_entity_poly.pdbx_strand_id
1 'polypeptide(L)'
;MIARLVALCPAFFLPGQVLSNPEDPAQHIAIIQAVGPKGAGNPEAAAAFQALSGAKASSILPLLRAIEESNPIARNWLRSAVEVIVERELTDKKPLPFEELKKFLADRTQAPEARRLAFDLMLAIDRETSEKLIPGFIDDPSTELRRDAVALLMTSSRKAGEDATTYRKALDAARDVDQIQEIAKALTELKEKVDLSRHFGFLTNWQVIGPFHNNERKGFAEVFPPEKGVDLKASYQGKESEVTWQALSTDDPYGKVDFNKPYGKLKEVTGYAYHEFDAGEARPAELRLGCKNAWKIWLNGKLVFERDEYHRGQRIDQYIMPVELRKGSNTILLKLCQNEQKQDWTVQWEFQLRVCDATGTAILATNRPESETK
;
A
#
# COMPACT_ATOMS: atom_id res chain seq x y z
N MET A 1 28.15 -72.67 -40.83
CA MET A 1 28.88 -71.47 -40.36
C MET A 1 27.86 -70.40 -40.08
N ILE A 2 27.53 -70.21 -38.85
CA ILE A 2 26.50 -69.26 -38.42
C ILE A 2 27.24 -68.07 -37.79
N ALA A 3 27.18 -66.91 -38.48
CA ALA A 3 27.76 -65.64 -37.94
C ALA A 3 26.80 -65.06 -36.96
N ARG A 4 27.27 -64.84 -35.70
CA ARG A 4 26.56 -64.12 -34.66
C ARG A 4 26.81 -62.59 -34.83
N LEU A 5 25.74 -61.85 -35.11
CA LEU A 5 25.73 -60.41 -35.05
C LEU A 5 25.65 -59.96 -33.54
N VAL A 6 26.68 -59.27 -33.12
CA VAL A 6 26.66 -58.59 -31.77
C VAL A 6 26.11 -57.21 -32.00
N ALA A 7 24.91 -56.93 -31.46
CA ALA A 7 24.33 -55.63 -31.45
C ALA A 7 24.94 -54.79 -30.28
N LEU A 8 25.68 -53.73 -30.63
CA LEU A 8 26.08 -52.70 -29.67
C LEU A 8 24.85 -51.83 -29.32
N CYS A 9 24.40 -51.86 -28.09
CA CYS A 9 23.49 -50.85 -27.53
C CYS A 9 24.28 -49.57 -27.24
N PRO A 10 23.86 -48.39 -27.69
CA PRO A 10 24.44 -47.15 -27.24
C PRO A 10 23.97 -46.86 -25.79
N ALA A 11 24.92 -46.73 -24.88
CA ALA A 11 24.67 -46.25 -23.54
C ALA A 11 24.21 -44.78 -23.62
N PHE A 12 22.93 -44.52 -23.31
CA PHE A 12 22.44 -43.18 -23.03
C PHE A 12 23.04 -42.70 -21.71
N PHE A 13 23.98 -41.79 -21.80
CA PHE A 13 24.38 -40.97 -20.63
C PHE A 13 23.21 -40.05 -20.30
N LEU A 14 22.48 -40.35 -19.23
CA LEU A 14 21.61 -39.40 -18.58
C LEU A 14 22.52 -38.32 -17.94
N PRO A 15 22.22 -37.02 -18.17
CA PRO A 15 22.95 -35.98 -17.48
C PRO A 15 22.78 -36.17 -15.95
N GLY A 16 23.91 -36.19 -15.24
CA GLY A 16 23.94 -36.44 -13.83
C GLY A 16 22.98 -35.48 -13.08
N GLN A 17 22.02 -36.06 -12.39
CA GLN A 17 21.34 -35.34 -11.31
C GLN A 17 22.44 -34.91 -10.34
N VAL A 18 22.67 -33.60 -10.27
CA VAL A 18 23.41 -33.01 -9.16
C VAL A 18 22.61 -33.40 -7.91
N LEU A 19 23.13 -34.36 -7.14
CA LEU A 19 22.57 -34.70 -5.85
C LEU A 19 22.62 -33.41 -5.01
N SER A 20 21.47 -32.74 -4.88
CA SER A 20 21.34 -31.56 -4.06
C SER A 20 21.76 -31.92 -2.64
N ASN A 21 22.68 -31.14 -2.07
CA ASN A 21 23.01 -31.24 -0.68
C ASN A 21 21.72 -31.01 0.13
N PRO A 22 21.22 -31.99 0.92
CA PRO A 22 19.96 -31.83 1.65
C PRO A 22 20.01 -30.70 2.69
N GLU A 23 21.18 -30.11 2.94
CA GLU A 23 21.39 -28.97 3.84
C GLU A 23 21.38 -27.60 3.10
N ASP A 24 21.28 -27.54 1.77
CA ASP A 24 21.28 -26.26 1.05
C ASP A 24 19.87 -25.64 1.02
N PRO A 25 19.63 -24.52 1.73
CA PRO A 25 18.32 -23.86 1.76
C PRO A 25 17.89 -23.27 0.41
N ALA A 26 18.82 -23.02 -0.52
CA ALA A 26 18.55 -22.33 -1.78
C ALA A 26 17.53 -23.09 -2.66
N GLN A 27 17.62 -24.41 -2.74
CA GLN A 27 16.67 -25.21 -3.51
C GLN A 27 15.24 -25.13 -2.92
N HIS A 28 15.10 -25.22 -1.60
CA HIS A 28 13.81 -25.15 -0.93
C HIS A 28 13.22 -23.74 -0.99
N ILE A 29 14.06 -22.70 -0.92
CA ILE A 29 13.67 -21.31 -1.13
C ILE A 29 13.08 -21.16 -2.54
N ALA A 30 13.75 -21.64 -3.59
CA ALA A 30 13.28 -21.55 -4.98
C ALA A 30 11.93 -22.27 -5.17
N ILE A 31 11.71 -23.42 -4.54
CA ILE A 31 10.42 -24.13 -4.55
C ILE A 31 9.32 -23.27 -3.92
N ILE A 32 9.58 -22.65 -2.77
CA ILE A 32 8.62 -21.76 -2.10
C ILE A 32 8.34 -20.52 -2.96
N GLN A 33 9.35 -19.92 -3.58
CA GLN A 33 9.17 -18.75 -4.45
C GLN A 33 8.31 -19.04 -5.68
N ALA A 34 8.24 -20.30 -6.12
CA ALA A 34 7.43 -20.73 -7.24
C ALA A 34 5.93 -20.89 -6.94
N VAL A 35 5.49 -20.74 -5.69
CA VAL A 35 4.04 -20.81 -5.36
C VAL A 35 3.26 -19.70 -6.06
N GLY A 36 2.03 -20.02 -6.47
CA GLY A 36 1.18 -19.13 -7.23
C GLY A 36 -0.25 -19.03 -6.68
N PRO A 37 -1.08 -18.21 -7.35
CA PRO A 37 -2.48 -18.06 -7.01
C PRO A 37 -3.25 -19.41 -7.05
N LYS A 38 -4.37 -19.48 -6.33
CA LYS A 38 -5.28 -20.64 -6.29
C LYS A 38 -4.61 -21.94 -5.83
N GLY A 39 -3.54 -21.85 -5.04
CA GLY A 39 -2.86 -23.00 -4.47
C GLY A 39 -1.85 -23.69 -5.39
N ALA A 40 -1.47 -23.06 -6.50
CA ALA A 40 -0.45 -23.60 -7.40
C ALA A 40 0.89 -23.74 -6.66
N GLY A 41 1.48 -24.94 -6.66
CA GLY A 41 2.75 -25.26 -6.00
C GLY A 41 2.68 -25.45 -4.48
N ASN A 42 1.49 -25.41 -3.85
CA ASN A 42 1.37 -25.59 -2.39
C ASN A 42 1.88 -26.92 -1.85
N PRO A 43 1.64 -28.09 -2.49
CA PRO A 43 2.17 -29.36 -1.99
C PRO A 43 3.70 -29.39 -1.95
N GLU A 44 4.36 -28.88 -2.99
CA GLU A 44 5.82 -28.78 -3.10
C GLU A 44 6.38 -27.81 -2.07
N ALA A 45 5.70 -26.65 -1.91
CA ALA A 45 6.06 -25.64 -0.91
C ALA A 45 5.93 -26.19 0.52
N ALA A 46 4.90 -27.01 0.82
CA ALA A 46 4.73 -27.62 2.13
C ALA A 46 5.90 -28.60 2.44
N ALA A 47 6.35 -29.37 1.47
CA ALA A 47 7.48 -30.26 1.64
C ALA A 47 8.80 -29.47 1.82
N ALA A 48 8.99 -28.40 1.05
CA ALA A 48 10.14 -27.49 1.17
C ALA A 48 10.15 -26.77 2.52
N PHE A 49 9.00 -26.33 3.01
CA PHE A 49 8.84 -25.72 4.33
C PHE A 49 9.22 -26.67 5.46
N GLN A 50 8.79 -27.93 5.40
CA GLN A 50 9.19 -28.94 6.39
C GLN A 50 10.71 -29.14 6.44
N ALA A 51 11.35 -29.19 5.25
CA ALA A 51 12.81 -29.28 5.17
C ALA A 51 13.50 -28.04 5.78
N LEU A 52 13.03 -26.84 5.44
CA LEU A 52 13.54 -25.58 5.97
C LEU A 52 13.30 -25.44 7.47
N SER A 53 12.17 -25.90 8.00
CA SER A 53 11.89 -25.90 9.44
C SER A 53 12.90 -26.70 10.25
N GLY A 54 13.54 -27.71 9.64
CA GLY A 54 14.66 -28.48 10.20
C GLY A 54 16.06 -27.86 9.98
N ALA A 55 16.16 -26.79 9.20
CA ALA A 55 17.45 -26.19 8.83
C ALA A 55 18.15 -25.50 10.01
N LYS A 56 19.46 -25.29 9.89
CA LYS A 56 20.30 -24.61 10.89
C LYS A 56 20.01 -23.09 10.94
N ALA A 57 20.37 -22.44 12.04
CA ALA A 57 20.27 -20.98 12.20
C ALA A 57 20.98 -20.18 11.08
N SER A 58 22.00 -20.76 10.44
CA SER A 58 22.68 -20.15 9.27
C SER A 58 21.75 -19.92 8.06
N SER A 59 20.59 -20.60 8.00
CA SER A 59 19.59 -20.44 6.94
C SER A 59 18.71 -19.20 7.12
N ILE A 60 18.72 -18.57 8.30
CA ILE A 60 17.87 -17.40 8.61
C ILE A 60 18.14 -16.24 7.63
N LEU A 61 19.41 -15.85 7.45
CA LEU A 61 19.77 -14.73 6.58
C LEU A 61 19.45 -14.99 5.09
N PRO A 62 19.74 -16.16 4.51
CA PRO A 62 19.27 -16.53 3.18
C PRO A 62 17.75 -16.44 3.01
N LEU A 63 16.97 -16.91 3.98
CA LEU A 63 15.50 -16.84 3.97
C LEU A 63 15.00 -15.39 4.02
N LEU A 64 15.58 -14.54 4.87
CA LEU A 64 15.23 -13.11 4.94
C LEU A 64 15.49 -12.40 3.61
N ARG A 65 16.63 -12.64 2.95
CA ARG A 65 16.93 -12.05 1.63
C ARG A 65 15.95 -12.51 0.55
N ALA A 66 15.52 -13.77 0.60
CA ALA A 66 14.59 -14.31 -0.38
C ALA A 66 13.18 -13.67 -0.32
N ILE A 67 12.82 -12.99 0.76
CA ILE A 67 11.53 -12.30 0.91
C ILE A 67 11.35 -11.22 -0.14
N GLU A 68 12.39 -10.47 -0.50
CA GLU A 68 12.31 -9.35 -1.45
C GLU A 68 11.80 -9.78 -2.83
N GLU A 69 12.34 -10.86 -3.38
CA GLU A 69 12.00 -11.36 -4.72
C GLU A 69 10.72 -12.23 -4.73
N SER A 70 10.07 -12.40 -3.59
CA SER A 70 8.97 -13.34 -3.41
C SER A 70 7.62 -12.67 -3.55
N ASN A 71 6.66 -13.38 -4.16
CA ASN A 71 5.26 -12.96 -4.13
C ASN A 71 4.67 -13.07 -2.70
N PRO A 72 3.52 -12.44 -2.39
CA PRO A 72 2.96 -12.42 -1.03
C PRO A 72 2.72 -13.80 -0.41
N ILE A 73 2.39 -14.83 -1.21
CA ILE A 73 2.17 -16.19 -0.71
C ILE A 73 3.50 -16.81 -0.29
N ALA A 74 4.53 -16.69 -1.14
CA ALA A 74 5.87 -17.16 -0.85
C ALA A 74 6.49 -16.46 0.38
N ARG A 75 6.27 -15.14 0.52
CA ARG A 75 6.72 -14.38 1.70
C ARG A 75 6.20 -14.98 3.00
N ASN A 76 4.92 -15.36 3.05
CA ASN A 76 4.34 -15.98 4.24
C ASN A 76 5.00 -17.32 4.59
N TRP A 77 5.28 -18.17 3.59
CA TRP A 77 5.99 -19.42 3.79
C TRP A 77 7.42 -19.22 4.32
N LEU A 78 8.16 -18.28 3.71
CA LEU A 78 9.54 -17.96 4.12
C LEU A 78 9.57 -17.36 5.53
N ARG A 79 8.67 -16.44 5.84
CA ARG A 79 8.51 -15.87 7.18
C ARG A 79 8.28 -16.98 8.24
N SER A 80 7.30 -17.84 7.98
CA SER A 80 7.00 -18.94 8.90
C SER A 80 8.18 -19.91 9.07
N ALA A 81 8.97 -20.19 8.02
CA ALA A 81 10.14 -21.02 8.13
C ALA A 81 11.21 -20.38 9.04
N VAL A 82 11.45 -19.07 8.89
CA VAL A 82 12.36 -18.31 9.77
C VAL A 82 11.89 -18.36 11.23
N GLU A 83 10.60 -18.09 11.47
CA GLU A 83 10.02 -18.08 12.82
C GLU A 83 10.17 -19.46 13.51
N VAL A 84 9.90 -20.57 12.79
CA VAL A 84 10.06 -21.94 13.33
C VAL A 84 11.52 -22.26 13.65
N ILE A 85 12.46 -21.88 12.78
CA ILE A 85 13.90 -22.08 13.05
C ILE A 85 14.29 -21.35 14.33
N VAL A 86 13.92 -20.07 14.46
CA VAL A 86 14.29 -19.24 15.63
C VAL A 86 13.66 -19.77 16.90
N GLU A 87 12.36 -20.12 16.89
CA GLU A 87 11.67 -20.69 18.06
C GLU A 87 12.34 -21.99 18.55
N ARG A 88 12.71 -22.88 17.62
CA ARG A 88 13.43 -24.12 17.94
C ARG A 88 14.79 -23.83 18.55
N GLU A 89 15.61 -22.96 17.92
CA GLU A 89 16.96 -22.66 18.42
C GLU A 89 16.92 -21.97 19.80
N LEU A 90 15.91 -21.09 20.05
CA LEU A 90 15.68 -20.48 21.36
C LEU A 90 15.29 -21.53 22.40
N THR A 91 14.39 -22.46 22.06
CA THR A 91 13.97 -23.56 22.94
C THR A 91 15.14 -24.46 23.32
N ASP A 92 15.98 -24.77 22.33
CA ASP A 92 17.20 -25.60 22.51
C ASP A 92 18.36 -24.81 23.14
N LYS A 93 18.20 -23.53 23.43
CA LYS A 93 19.22 -22.61 23.94
C LYS A 93 20.48 -22.56 23.07
N LYS A 94 20.30 -22.67 21.76
CA LYS A 94 21.38 -22.56 20.78
C LYS A 94 21.64 -21.12 20.39
N PRO A 95 22.88 -20.77 19.99
CA PRO A 95 23.18 -19.40 19.56
C PRO A 95 22.45 -19.02 18.26
N LEU A 96 21.93 -17.82 18.23
CA LEU A 96 21.30 -17.19 17.06
C LEU A 96 22.19 -16.06 16.51
N PRO A 97 22.13 -15.76 15.22
CA PRO A 97 23.03 -14.81 14.55
C PRO A 97 22.62 -13.35 14.82
N PHE A 98 22.65 -12.88 16.07
CA PHE A 98 22.18 -11.56 16.49
C PHE A 98 22.91 -10.42 15.78
N GLU A 99 24.25 -10.47 15.69
CA GLU A 99 25.02 -9.40 15.05
C GLU A 99 24.83 -9.36 13.52
N GLU A 100 24.60 -10.50 12.89
CA GLU A 100 24.26 -10.60 11.47
C GLU A 100 22.86 -10.06 11.20
N LEU A 101 21.89 -10.36 12.06
CA LEU A 101 20.54 -9.77 12.00
C LEU A 101 20.58 -8.26 12.17
N LYS A 102 21.41 -7.75 13.08
CA LYS A 102 21.60 -6.32 13.28
C LYS A 102 22.21 -5.63 12.05
N LYS A 103 23.20 -6.26 11.39
CA LYS A 103 23.75 -5.76 10.11
C LYS A 103 22.70 -5.78 9.00
N PHE A 104 21.89 -6.85 8.91
CA PHE A 104 20.82 -6.96 7.94
C PHE A 104 19.76 -5.89 8.17
N LEU A 105 19.34 -5.65 9.40
CA LEU A 105 18.41 -4.60 9.80
C LEU A 105 18.90 -3.21 9.41
N ALA A 106 20.20 -2.94 9.57
CA ALA A 106 20.80 -1.64 9.25
C ALA A 106 20.93 -1.37 7.75
N ASP A 107 20.90 -2.41 6.93
CA ASP A 107 20.94 -2.30 5.46
C ASP A 107 19.56 -1.90 4.90
N ARG A 108 19.37 -0.59 4.65
CA ARG A 108 18.11 -0.04 4.14
C ARG A 108 17.80 -0.43 2.68
N THR A 109 18.68 -1.15 1.99
CA THR A 109 18.42 -1.70 0.65
C THR A 109 17.67 -3.02 0.71
N GLN A 110 17.65 -3.69 1.86
CA GLN A 110 16.86 -4.90 2.06
C GLN A 110 15.37 -4.61 2.15
N ALA A 111 14.53 -5.57 1.75
CA ALA A 111 13.07 -5.44 1.79
C ALA A 111 12.56 -4.99 3.17
N PRO A 112 11.67 -3.96 3.22
CA PRO A 112 11.15 -3.44 4.49
C PRO A 112 10.55 -4.52 5.40
N GLU A 113 9.79 -5.46 4.83
CA GLU A 113 9.16 -6.57 5.56
C GLU A 113 10.19 -7.55 6.13
N ALA A 114 11.28 -7.83 5.39
CA ALA A 114 12.36 -8.69 5.86
C ALA A 114 13.15 -8.03 6.99
N ARG A 115 13.38 -6.72 6.90
CA ARG A 115 14.02 -5.92 7.96
C ARG A 115 13.14 -5.85 9.20
N ARG A 116 11.83 -5.70 9.06
CA ARG A 116 10.89 -5.78 10.19
C ARG A 116 10.97 -7.15 10.85
N LEU A 117 10.94 -8.23 10.10
CA LEU A 117 11.07 -9.59 10.64
C LEU A 117 12.41 -9.76 11.38
N ALA A 118 13.54 -9.29 10.80
CA ALA A 118 14.83 -9.34 11.47
C ALA A 118 14.81 -8.62 12.83
N PHE A 119 14.13 -7.46 12.92
CA PHE A 119 13.97 -6.74 14.18
C PHE A 119 13.10 -7.51 15.19
N ASP A 120 12.00 -8.12 14.75
CA ASP A 120 11.13 -8.95 15.60
C ASP A 120 11.92 -10.15 16.19
N LEU A 121 12.79 -10.79 15.39
CA LEU A 121 13.67 -11.86 15.85
C LEU A 121 14.69 -11.36 16.87
N MET A 122 15.29 -10.19 16.64
CA MET A 122 16.21 -9.57 17.57
C MET A 122 15.55 -9.25 18.92
N LEU A 123 14.28 -8.77 18.89
CA LEU A 123 13.47 -8.56 20.10
C LEU A 123 13.21 -9.86 20.88
N ALA A 124 13.06 -10.98 20.17
CA ALA A 124 12.90 -12.29 20.79
C ALA A 124 14.20 -12.82 21.42
N ILE A 125 15.37 -12.48 20.84
CA ILE A 125 16.69 -12.92 21.30
C ILE A 125 17.18 -12.05 22.47
N ASP A 126 17.20 -10.73 22.29
CA ASP A 126 17.64 -9.73 23.28
C ASP A 126 16.82 -8.45 23.14
N ARG A 127 15.74 -8.38 23.89
CA ARG A 127 14.80 -7.26 23.87
C ARG A 127 15.46 -5.93 24.25
N GLU A 128 16.23 -5.93 25.33
CA GLU A 128 16.82 -4.70 25.87
C GLU A 128 17.78 -4.05 24.87
N THR A 129 18.64 -4.84 24.23
CA THR A 129 19.58 -4.35 23.22
C THR A 129 18.83 -3.92 21.95
N SER A 130 17.78 -4.64 21.55
CA SER A 130 17.01 -4.33 20.34
C SER A 130 16.18 -3.05 20.49
N GLU A 131 15.52 -2.83 21.62
CA GLU A 131 14.72 -1.62 21.86
C GLU A 131 15.56 -0.33 21.82
N LYS A 132 16.85 -0.39 22.11
CA LYS A 132 17.78 0.75 21.98
C LYS A 132 17.98 1.21 20.52
N LEU A 133 17.58 0.39 19.52
CA LEU A 133 17.66 0.73 18.10
C LEU A 133 16.44 1.54 17.61
N ILE A 134 15.31 1.47 18.32
CA ILE A 134 14.03 2.09 17.90
C ILE A 134 14.16 3.58 17.54
N PRO A 135 14.86 4.44 18.31
CA PRO A 135 14.99 5.85 17.95
C PRO A 135 15.59 6.10 16.56
N GLY A 136 16.42 5.15 16.06
CA GLY A 136 17.04 5.21 14.73
C GLY A 136 16.08 4.93 13.57
N PHE A 137 14.85 4.53 13.82
CA PHE A 137 13.87 4.19 12.79
C PHE A 137 12.94 5.35 12.41
N ILE A 138 13.16 6.55 12.93
CA ILE A 138 12.23 7.68 12.74
C ILE A 138 12.04 8.09 11.28
N ASP A 139 13.01 7.87 10.44
CA ASP A 139 13.01 8.13 8.99
C ASP A 139 13.14 6.86 8.14
N ASP A 140 12.91 5.69 8.76
CA ASP A 140 13.12 4.41 8.10
C ASP A 140 12.13 4.21 6.92
N PRO A 141 12.57 3.66 5.77
CA PRO A 141 11.67 3.31 4.66
C PRO A 141 10.65 2.22 5.05
N SER A 142 10.95 1.35 6.02
CA SER A 142 9.96 0.44 6.61
C SER A 142 8.98 1.23 7.47
N THR A 143 7.72 1.29 7.03
CA THR A 143 6.65 1.97 7.79
C THR A 143 6.42 1.32 9.14
N GLU A 144 6.57 0.01 9.26
CA GLU A 144 6.40 -0.72 10.52
C GLU A 144 7.52 -0.40 11.54
N LEU A 145 8.80 -0.30 11.11
CA LEU A 145 9.89 0.13 11.98
C LEU A 145 9.72 1.60 12.38
N ARG A 146 9.32 2.47 11.43
CA ARG A 146 9.03 3.87 11.68
C ARG A 146 7.89 4.05 12.69
N ARG A 147 6.85 3.21 12.59
CA ARG A 147 5.74 3.19 13.54
C ARG A 147 6.19 3.01 14.98
N ASP A 148 7.15 2.12 15.24
CA ASP A 148 7.71 1.91 16.59
C ASP A 148 8.44 3.16 17.10
N ALA A 149 9.21 3.83 16.25
CA ALA A 149 9.89 5.08 16.61
C ALA A 149 8.91 6.23 16.90
N VAL A 150 7.86 6.35 16.11
CA VAL A 150 6.77 7.33 16.35
C VAL A 150 6.08 7.04 17.66
N ALA A 151 5.75 5.79 17.97
CA ALA A 151 5.12 5.38 19.23
C ALA A 151 6.02 5.72 20.44
N LEU A 152 7.33 5.56 20.30
CA LEU A 152 8.30 5.94 21.32
C LEU A 152 8.30 7.46 21.55
N LEU A 153 8.27 8.28 20.48
CA LEU A 153 8.17 9.74 20.61
C LEU A 153 6.88 10.17 21.28
N MET A 154 5.73 9.60 20.89
CA MET A 154 4.44 9.88 21.52
C MET A 154 4.47 9.58 23.04
N THR A 155 5.05 8.42 23.40
CA THR A 155 5.21 8.03 24.80
C THR A 155 6.13 8.99 25.56
N SER A 156 7.21 9.43 24.91
CA SER A 156 8.18 10.37 25.50
C SER A 156 7.55 11.75 25.73
N SER A 157 6.75 12.25 24.77
CA SER A 157 6.02 13.50 24.90
C SER A 157 5.06 13.48 26.08
N ARG A 158 4.27 12.41 26.24
CA ARG A 158 3.35 12.24 27.39
C ARG A 158 4.09 12.25 28.72
N LYS A 159 5.23 11.57 28.80
CA LYS A 159 6.06 11.56 30.02
C LYS A 159 6.67 12.91 30.36
N ALA A 160 6.93 13.75 29.36
CA ALA A 160 7.45 15.11 29.50
C ALA A 160 6.37 16.16 29.81
N GLY A 161 5.10 15.75 29.99
CA GLY A 161 3.98 16.65 30.26
C GLY A 161 3.36 17.25 29.00
N GLU A 162 3.20 16.45 27.93
CA GLU A 162 2.60 16.83 26.66
C GLU A 162 3.44 17.86 25.87
N ASP A 163 4.65 17.49 25.49
CA ASP A 163 5.56 18.34 24.73
C ASP A 163 5.17 18.46 23.24
N ALA A 164 4.70 19.64 22.84
CA ALA A 164 4.28 19.96 21.48
C ALA A 164 5.41 19.78 20.44
N THR A 165 6.65 20.09 20.81
CA THR A 165 7.81 19.95 19.89
C THR A 165 8.04 18.50 19.54
N THR A 166 7.98 17.61 20.53
CA THR A 166 8.11 16.17 20.32
C THR A 166 6.93 15.61 19.52
N TYR A 167 5.70 16.07 19.77
CA TYR A 167 4.55 15.69 18.96
C TYR A 167 4.65 16.16 17.51
N ARG A 168 5.18 17.36 17.24
CA ARG A 168 5.46 17.82 15.87
C ARG A 168 6.44 16.89 15.16
N LYS A 169 7.55 16.56 15.81
CA LYS A 169 8.52 15.60 15.28
C LYS A 169 7.89 14.23 15.01
N ALA A 170 7.02 13.77 15.91
CA ALA A 170 6.29 12.53 15.73
C ALA A 170 5.33 12.60 14.53
N LEU A 171 4.60 13.72 14.37
CA LEU A 171 3.71 13.95 13.23
C LEU A 171 4.45 13.91 11.91
N ASP A 172 5.58 14.61 11.78
CA ASP A 172 6.38 14.66 10.55
C ASP A 172 6.86 13.27 10.12
N ALA A 173 7.14 12.40 11.09
CA ALA A 173 7.56 11.01 10.85
C ALA A 173 6.39 10.04 10.63
N ALA A 174 5.23 10.28 11.23
CA ALA A 174 4.09 9.36 11.21
C ALA A 174 3.54 9.13 9.79
N ARG A 175 3.18 7.87 9.50
CA ARG A 175 2.55 7.46 8.23
C ARG A 175 1.24 6.71 8.47
N ASP A 176 1.08 6.09 9.63
CA ASP A 176 -0.12 5.35 10.00
C ASP A 176 -1.23 6.31 10.44
N VAL A 177 -2.43 6.09 9.90
CA VAL A 177 -3.60 6.95 10.09
C VAL A 177 -3.95 7.12 11.57
N ASP A 178 -3.91 6.04 12.35
CA ASP A 178 -4.22 6.05 13.77
C ASP A 178 -3.23 6.90 14.58
N GLN A 179 -1.92 6.77 14.32
CA GLN A 179 -0.90 7.59 14.96
C GLN A 179 -1.03 9.07 14.58
N ILE A 180 -1.25 9.37 13.29
CA ILE A 180 -1.45 10.74 12.82
C ILE A 180 -2.66 11.38 13.51
N GLN A 181 -3.79 10.65 13.61
CA GLN A 181 -5.00 11.14 14.25
C GLN A 181 -4.78 11.41 15.75
N GLU A 182 -4.12 10.51 16.46
CA GLU A 182 -3.82 10.66 17.88
C GLU A 182 -2.88 11.84 18.13
N ILE A 183 -1.81 11.98 17.34
CA ILE A 183 -0.87 13.10 17.45
C ILE A 183 -1.55 14.43 17.12
N ALA A 184 -2.36 14.48 16.05
CA ALA A 184 -3.08 15.69 15.67
C ALA A 184 -4.07 16.14 16.74
N LYS A 185 -4.75 15.19 17.40
CA LYS A 185 -5.62 15.46 18.54
C LYS A 185 -4.83 16.09 19.68
N ALA A 186 -3.70 15.47 20.09
CA ALA A 186 -2.85 16.01 21.16
C ALA A 186 -2.33 17.41 20.84
N LEU A 187 -1.85 17.65 19.61
CA LEU A 187 -1.42 18.99 19.18
C LEU A 187 -2.55 20.02 19.24
N THR A 188 -3.78 19.63 18.82
CA THR A 188 -4.95 20.51 18.89
C THR A 188 -5.31 20.87 20.33
N GLU A 189 -5.22 19.93 21.26
CA GLU A 189 -5.43 20.17 22.71
C GLU A 189 -4.39 21.15 23.28
N LEU A 190 -3.16 21.11 22.73
CA LEU A 190 -2.07 22.05 23.04
C LEU A 190 -2.20 23.39 22.29
N LYS A 191 -3.31 23.67 21.59
CA LYS A 191 -3.54 24.87 20.77
C LYS A 191 -2.63 25.00 19.55
N GLU A 192 -2.03 23.91 19.10
CA GLU A 192 -1.22 23.86 17.91
C GLU A 192 -2.09 23.59 16.67
N LYS A 193 -1.85 24.33 15.59
CA LYS A 193 -2.54 24.11 14.31
C LYS A 193 -1.94 22.92 13.57
N VAL A 194 -2.79 22.06 13.03
CA VAL A 194 -2.39 20.90 12.20
C VAL A 194 -3.18 20.91 10.89
N ASP A 195 -2.49 21.00 9.75
CA ASP A 195 -3.10 20.84 8.43
C ASP A 195 -3.03 19.38 8.01
N LEU A 196 -4.03 18.59 8.42
CA LEU A 196 -4.11 17.16 8.09
C LEU A 196 -4.27 16.93 6.59
N SER A 197 -5.01 17.79 5.88
CA SER A 197 -5.22 17.63 4.45
C SER A 197 -3.91 17.75 3.67
N ARG A 198 -3.03 18.67 4.08
CA ARG A 198 -1.69 18.82 3.54
C ARG A 198 -0.77 17.68 3.99
N HIS A 199 -0.81 17.28 5.26
CA HIS A 199 0.01 16.21 5.80
C HIS A 199 -0.22 14.88 5.06
N PHE A 200 -1.48 14.53 4.80
CA PHE A 200 -1.83 13.34 4.03
C PHE A 200 -1.64 13.48 2.50
N GLY A 201 -1.63 14.71 1.98
CA GLY A 201 -1.59 14.98 0.54
C GLY A 201 -2.95 14.83 -0.15
N PHE A 202 -4.07 15.04 0.58
CA PHE A 202 -5.40 14.98 -0.01
C PHE A 202 -5.61 16.09 -1.05
N LEU A 203 -6.29 15.74 -2.14
CA LEU A 203 -6.73 16.68 -3.17
C LEU A 203 -8.07 17.28 -2.75
N THR A 204 -8.10 18.60 -2.53
CA THR A 204 -9.25 19.31 -1.95
C THR A 204 -10.04 20.16 -2.93
N ASN A 205 -9.49 20.42 -4.12
CA ASN A 205 -10.10 21.27 -5.14
C ASN A 205 -10.32 20.47 -6.42
N TRP A 206 -11.55 20.48 -6.92
CA TRP A 206 -11.95 19.68 -8.06
C TRP A 206 -12.84 20.50 -9.02
N GLN A 207 -12.80 20.14 -10.30
CA GLN A 207 -13.86 20.46 -11.24
C GLN A 207 -14.80 19.25 -11.31
N VAL A 208 -16.08 19.45 -11.11
CA VAL A 208 -17.04 18.34 -11.08
C VAL A 208 -18.14 18.55 -12.11
N ILE A 209 -18.64 17.47 -12.71
CA ILE A 209 -19.73 17.48 -13.66
C ILE A 209 -20.67 16.31 -13.43
N GLY A 210 -21.95 16.56 -13.58
CA GLY A 210 -23.06 15.62 -13.43
C GLY A 210 -24.37 16.34 -13.10
N PRO A 211 -25.45 15.60 -12.86
CA PRO A 211 -25.54 14.14 -12.90
C PRO A 211 -25.81 13.58 -14.30
N PHE A 212 -25.09 12.56 -14.70
CA PHE A 212 -25.46 11.65 -15.77
C PHE A 212 -26.28 10.49 -15.19
N HIS A 213 -26.94 9.69 -16.04
CA HIS A 213 -27.74 8.58 -15.53
C HIS A 213 -26.90 7.38 -15.07
N ASN A 214 -27.44 6.58 -14.14
CA ASN A 214 -26.92 5.29 -13.70
C ASN A 214 -28.08 4.29 -13.48
N ASN A 215 -29.12 4.39 -14.34
CA ASN A 215 -30.31 3.55 -14.26
C ASN A 215 -29.91 2.07 -14.33
N GLU A 216 -30.42 1.24 -13.42
CA GLU A 216 -30.10 -0.17 -13.34
C GLU A 216 -28.57 -0.44 -13.24
N ARG A 217 -27.80 0.54 -12.71
CA ARG A 217 -26.32 0.54 -12.60
C ARG A 217 -25.57 0.51 -13.93
N LYS A 218 -26.26 0.71 -15.06
CA LYS A 218 -25.67 0.68 -16.42
C LYS A 218 -24.65 1.80 -16.64
N GLY A 219 -24.83 2.95 -15.97
CA GLY A 219 -23.92 4.10 -16.07
C GLY A 219 -22.46 3.78 -15.68
N PHE A 220 -22.21 2.75 -14.88
CA PHE A 220 -20.84 2.34 -14.58
C PHE A 220 -20.09 1.88 -15.84
N ALA A 221 -20.70 1.03 -16.66
CA ALA A 221 -20.08 0.52 -17.90
C ALA A 221 -20.17 1.53 -19.05
N GLU A 222 -21.15 2.44 -19.04
CA GLU A 222 -21.37 3.42 -20.10
C GLU A 222 -20.25 4.47 -20.14
N VAL A 223 -19.82 4.83 -21.36
CA VAL A 223 -18.79 5.84 -21.59
C VAL A 223 -19.46 7.20 -21.83
N PHE A 224 -19.38 8.09 -20.84
CA PHE A 224 -19.87 9.46 -20.96
C PHE A 224 -18.78 10.40 -21.55
N PRO A 225 -19.17 11.60 -22.02
CA PRO A 225 -18.23 12.52 -22.66
C PRO A 225 -16.93 12.80 -21.92
N PRO A 226 -16.89 12.99 -20.58
CA PRO A 226 -15.64 13.22 -19.86
C PRO A 226 -14.58 12.12 -20.00
N GLU A 227 -14.98 10.88 -20.28
CA GLU A 227 -14.06 9.75 -20.48
C GLU A 227 -13.38 9.80 -21.86
N LYS A 228 -13.97 10.49 -22.84
CA LYS A 228 -13.40 10.68 -24.18
C LYS A 228 -12.42 11.85 -24.25
N GLY A 229 -12.54 12.78 -23.31
CA GLY A 229 -11.71 13.97 -23.18
C GLY A 229 -12.39 15.01 -22.30
N VAL A 230 -11.62 15.65 -21.45
CA VAL A 230 -12.12 16.71 -20.57
C VAL A 230 -12.03 18.06 -21.28
N ASP A 231 -13.18 18.69 -21.49
CA ASP A 231 -13.29 20.09 -21.88
C ASP A 231 -14.12 20.82 -20.81
N LEU A 232 -13.43 21.62 -19.98
CA LEU A 232 -14.04 22.32 -18.85
C LEU A 232 -15.04 23.41 -19.25
N LYS A 233 -15.09 23.78 -20.54
CA LYS A 233 -16.03 24.78 -21.07
C LYS A 233 -17.25 24.14 -21.75
N ALA A 234 -17.21 22.84 -21.98
CA ALA A 234 -18.29 22.13 -22.66
C ALA A 234 -19.47 21.90 -21.72
N SER A 235 -20.66 21.86 -22.33
CA SER A 235 -21.88 21.34 -21.72
C SER A 235 -22.30 20.03 -22.38
N TYR A 236 -22.97 19.18 -21.63
CA TYR A 236 -23.39 17.88 -22.10
C TYR A 236 -24.83 17.56 -21.66
N GLN A 237 -25.50 16.69 -22.40
CA GLN A 237 -26.78 16.16 -21.94
C GLN A 237 -26.59 15.29 -20.70
N GLY A 238 -27.10 15.73 -19.58
CA GLY A 238 -27.13 14.98 -18.32
C GLY A 238 -28.38 14.08 -18.21
N LYS A 239 -28.65 13.59 -16.97
CA LYS A 239 -29.79 12.69 -16.70
C LYS A 239 -31.14 13.34 -17.03
N GLU A 240 -31.35 14.58 -16.65
CA GLU A 240 -32.61 15.29 -16.81
C GLU A 240 -32.45 16.61 -17.56
N SER A 241 -31.31 17.24 -17.47
CA SER A 241 -30.99 18.53 -18.05
C SER A 241 -29.57 18.60 -18.56
N GLU A 242 -29.22 19.69 -19.23
CA GLU A 242 -27.82 19.97 -19.57
C GLU A 242 -26.98 20.15 -18.31
N VAL A 243 -25.74 19.64 -18.33
CA VAL A 243 -24.78 19.72 -17.24
C VAL A 243 -23.47 20.36 -17.68
N THR A 244 -22.87 21.14 -16.81
CA THR A 244 -21.60 21.84 -17.02
C THR A 244 -20.65 21.58 -15.89
N TRP A 245 -19.36 21.78 -16.16
CA TRP A 245 -18.34 21.72 -15.12
C TRP A 245 -18.48 22.86 -14.12
N GLN A 246 -18.31 22.55 -12.85
CA GLN A 246 -18.30 23.53 -11.76
C GLN A 246 -17.21 23.20 -10.73
N ALA A 247 -16.71 24.23 -10.06
CA ALA A 247 -15.74 24.04 -9.00
C ALA A 247 -16.40 23.44 -7.74
N LEU A 248 -15.74 22.48 -7.13
CA LEU A 248 -16.09 21.91 -5.84
C LEU A 248 -14.84 21.77 -4.98
N SER A 249 -14.82 22.48 -3.86
CA SER A 249 -13.74 22.36 -2.86
C SER A 249 -14.26 21.78 -1.56
N THR A 250 -13.33 21.27 -0.76
CA THR A 250 -13.62 20.78 0.59
C THR A 250 -12.61 21.31 1.60
N ASP A 251 -13.09 21.64 2.77
CA ASP A 251 -12.33 21.99 3.98
C ASP A 251 -12.28 20.82 4.99
N ASP A 252 -12.80 19.66 4.62
CA ASP A 252 -12.72 18.45 5.43
C ASP A 252 -11.24 18.08 5.67
N PRO A 253 -10.80 17.91 6.92
CA PRO A 253 -9.40 17.64 7.25
C PRO A 253 -8.86 16.34 6.63
N TYR A 254 -9.75 15.43 6.26
CA TYR A 254 -9.42 14.19 5.55
C TYR A 254 -9.78 14.22 4.07
N GLY A 255 -9.98 15.42 3.51
CA GLY A 255 -10.16 15.65 2.08
C GLY A 255 -11.42 15.01 1.49
N LYS A 256 -12.49 14.82 2.27
CA LYS A 256 -13.74 14.28 1.76
C LYS A 256 -14.46 15.26 0.85
N VAL A 257 -14.69 14.85 -0.40
CA VAL A 257 -15.41 15.58 -1.43
C VAL A 257 -16.80 14.98 -1.57
N ASP A 258 -17.82 15.76 -1.25
CA ASP A 258 -19.23 15.31 -1.22
C ASP A 258 -20.01 15.87 -2.42
N PHE A 259 -20.39 14.98 -3.35
CA PHE A 259 -21.20 15.30 -4.52
C PHE A 259 -22.65 15.67 -4.18
N ASN A 260 -23.14 15.34 -2.98
CA ASN A 260 -24.45 15.81 -2.55
C ASN A 260 -24.48 17.33 -2.34
N LYS A 261 -23.34 18.00 -2.13
CA LYS A 261 -23.28 19.46 -1.99
C LYS A 261 -23.78 20.19 -3.25
N PRO A 262 -23.20 19.93 -4.45
CA PRO A 262 -23.65 20.59 -5.67
C PRO A 262 -24.90 19.97 -6.29
N TYR A 263 -25.18 18.67 -6.10
CA TYR A 263 -26.21 17.95 -6.87
C TYR A 263 -27.41 17.50 -6.03
N GLY A 264 -27.33 17.54 -4.71
CA GLY A 264 -28.34 16.97 -3.82
C GLY A 264 -28.22 15.44 -3.68
N LYS A 265 -29.09 14.87 -2.84
CA LYS A 265 -29.10 13.43 -2.52
C LYS A 265 -29.77 12.60 -3.63
N LEU A 266 -29.15 12.54 -4.78
CA LEU A 266 -29.67 11.87 -5.96
C LEU A 266 -29.40 10.36 -5.93
N LYS A 267 -30.19 9.63 -6.71
CA LYS A 267 -30.08 8.18 -6.92
C LYS A 267 -30.01 7.84 -8.41
N GLU A 268 -29.37 6.68 -8.72
CA GLU A 268 -29.18 6.24 -10.11
C GLU A 268 -28.51 7.32 -10.97
N VAL A 269 -27.41 7.87 -10.45
CA VAL A 269 -26.65 8.95 -11.08
C VAL A 269 -25.17 8.65 -11.15
N THR A 270 -24.52 9.25 -12.13
CA THR A 270 -23.07 9.25 -12.33
C THR A 270 -22.56 10.69 -12.32
N GLY A 271 -21.46 10.92 -11.64
CA GLY A 271 -20.76 12.20 -11.68
C GLY A 271 -19.25 11.98 -11.90
N TYR A 272 -18.57 13.04 -12.32
CA TYR A 272 -17.13 13.05 -12.52
C TYR A 272 -16.48 14.14 -11.71
N ALA A 273 -15.27 13.87 -11.23
CA ALA A 273 -14.37 14.84 -10.64
C ALA A 273 -13.06 14.85 -11.44
N TYR A 274 -12.58 16.03 -11.79
CA TYR A 274 -11.35 16.27 -12.54
C TYR A 274 -10.42 17.16 -11.74
N HIS A 275 -9.12 16.81 -11.74
CA HIS A 275 -8.08 17.57 -11.07
C HIS A 275 -6.81 17.60 -11.93
N GLU A 276 -6.15 18.76 -11.98
CA GLU A 276 -4.81 18.92 -12.55
C GLU A 276 -3.77 18.95 -11.44
N PHE A 277 -2.87 17.98 -11.48
CA PHE A 277 -1.82 17.78 -10.50
C PHE A 277 -0.45 18.06 -11.13
N ASP A 278 0.16 19.17 -10.76
CA ASP A 278 1.50 19.53 -11.25
C ASP A 278 2.57 18.89 -10.38
N ALA A 279 3.27 17.90 -10.93
CA ALA A 279 4.38 17.23 -10.24
C ALA A 279 5.71 17.96 -10.54
N GLY A 280 6.49 18.26 -9.50
CA GLY A 280 7.79 18.90 -9.64
C GLY A 280 8.82 18.06 -10.41
N GLU A 281 8.66 16.73 -10.38
CA GLU A 281 9.51 15.75 -11.05
C GLU A 281 8.71 14.53 -11.53
N ALA A 282 9.27 13.78 -12.47
CA ALA A 282 8.75 12.47 -12.85
C ALA A 282 9.17 11.43 -11.80
N ARG A 283 8.21 10.68 -11.25
CA ARG A 283 8.49 9.71 -10.20
C ARG A 283 7.39 8.68 -10.01
N PRO A 284 7.71 7.49 -9.45
CA PRO A 284 6.70 6.59 -8.91
C PRO A 284 5.88 7.27 -7.82
N ALA A 285 4.58 6.99 -7.80
CA ALA A 285 3.63 7.50 -6.82
C ALA A 285 2.50 6.50 -6.60
N GLU A 286 1.67 6.78 -5.64
CA GLU A 286 0.43 6.05 -5.39
C GLU A 286 -0.75 7.03 -5.36
N LEU A 287 -1.81 6.69 -6.08
CA LEU A 287 -3.13 7.26 -5.87
C LEU A 287 -3.84 6.41 -4.82
N ARG A 288 -4.19 7.02 -3.69
CA ARG A 288 -4.89 6.32 -2.61
C ARG A 288 -6.28 6.89 -2.43
N LEU A 289 -7.28 6.05 -2.69
CA LEU A 289 -8.69 6.43 -2.72
C LEU A 289 -9.47 5.78 -1.59
N GLY A 290 -10.35 6.56 -0.95
CA GLY A 290 -11.45 6.08 -0.12
C GLY A 290 -12.78 6.43 -0.79
N CYS A 291 -13.62 5.44 -1.07
CA CYS A 291 -14.91 5.63 -1.73
C CYS A 291 -15.90 4.51 -1.38
N LYS A 292 -17.18 4.87 -1.13
CA LYS A 292 -18.27 3.91 -0.89
C LYS A 292 -19.03 3.51 -2.16
N ASN A 293 -18.93 4.34 -3.19
CA ASN A 293 -19.69 4.22 -4.43
C ASN A 293 -18.93 3.36 -5.44
N ALA A 294 -19.57 2.92 -6.51
CA ALA A 294 -18.86 2.35 -7.64
C ALA A 294 -18.08 3.46 -8.36
N TRP A 295 -16.85 3.17 -8.79
CA TRP A 295 -15.94 4.20 -9.29
C TRP A 295 -14.96 3.69 -10.34
N LYS A 296 -14.46 4.61 -11.17
CA LYS A 296 -13.33 4.41 -12.08
C LYS A 296 -12.39 5.60 -11.96
N ILE A 297 -11.07 5.37 -12.09
CA ILE A 297 -10.06 6.44 -12.05
C ILE A 297 -9.10 6.35 -13.22
N TRP A 298 -8.83 7.47 -13.83
CA TRP A 298 -7.86 7.65 -14.91
C TRP A 298 -6.76 8.60 -14.48
N LEU A 299 -5.53 8.30 -14.86
CA LEU A 299 -4.40 9.21 -14.81
C LEU A 299 -3.90 9.47 -16.23
N ASN A 300 -3.83 10.74 -16.64
CA ASN A 300 -3.38 11.14 -17.97
C ASN A 300 -4.15 10.45 -19.11
N GLY A 301 -5.46 10.26 -18.94
CA GLY A 301 -6.35 9.61 -19.90
C GLY A 301 -6.28 8.08 -19.92
N LYS A 302 -5.38 7.45 -19.14
CA LYS A 302 -5.28 5.99 -19.02
C LYS A 302 -6.05 5.51 -17.79
N LEU A 303 -6.97 4.54 -17.98
CA LEU A 303 -7.65 3.87 -16.87
C LEU A 303 -6.61 3.19 -15.96
N VAL A 304 -6.60 3.56 -14.68
CA VAL A 304 -5.72 2.99 -13.65
C VAL A 304 -6.38 1.82 -12.96
N PHE A 305 -7.62 2.04 -12.52
CA PHE A 305 -8.40 1.03 -11.80
C PHE A 305 -9.89 1.34 -11.84
N GLU A 306 -10.71 0.31 -11.60
CA GLU A 306 -12.17 0.43 -11.48
C GLU A 306 -12.74 -0.55 -10.46
N ARG A 307 -13.88 -0.18 -9.85
CA ARG A 307 -14.58 -1.01 -8.88
C ARG A 307 -16.08 -0.83 -9.00
N ASP A 308 -16.78 -1.85 -9.46
CA ASP A 308 -18.25 -1.87 -9.54
C ASP A 308 -18.84 -2.47 -8.26
N GLU A 309 -18.62 -1.78 -7.15
CA GLU A 309 -19.15 -2.17 -5.84
C GLU A 309 -19.72 -0.94 -5.13
N TYR A 310 -20.89 -1.11 -4.51
CA TYR A 310 -21.60 -0.05 -3.80
C TYR A 310 -21.61 -0.31 -2.30
N HIS A 311 -21.54 0.76 -1.50
CA HIS A 311 -21.77 0.76 -0.06
C HIS A 311 -20.83 -0.17 0.75
N ARG A 312 -19.57 -0.27 0.35
CA ARG A 312 -18.53 -1.06 1.05
C ARG A 312 -17.87 -0.37 2.25
N GLY A 313 -18.41 0.76 2.65
CA GLY A 313 -17.78 1.64 3.63
C GLY A 313 -16.73 2.54 2.97
N GLN A 314 -16.22 3.50 3.74
CA GLN A 314 -15.15 4.39 3.29
C GLN A 314 -14.12 4.53 4.39
N ARG A 315 -12.85 4.40 4.01
CA ARG A 315 -11.71 4.63 4.90
C ARG A 315 -10.56 5.25 4.12
N ILE A 316 -9.66 5.90 4.83
CA ILE A 316 -8.41 6.40 4.26
C ILE A 316 -7.63 5.21 3.70
N ASP A 317 -7.04 5.37 2.49
CA ASP A 317 -6.23 4.36 1.82
C ASP A 317 -6.94 3.01 1.57
N GLN A 318 -8.25 3.07 1.34
CA GLN A 318 -9.04 1.86 1.06
C GLN A 318 -8.58 1.12 -0.21
N TYR A 319 -8.17 1.90 -1.22
CA TYR A 319 -7.63 1.40 -2.49
C TYR A 319 -6.31 2.10 -2.75
N ILE A 320 -5.26 1.32 -3.00
CA ILE A 320 -3.91 1.80 -3.28
C ILE A 320 -3.56 1.42 -4.71
N MET A 321 -3.23 2.41 -5.53
CA MET A 321 -2.96 2.24 -6.95
C MET A 321 -1.60 2.82 -7.30
N PRO A 322 -0.57 1.97 -7.53
CA PRO A 322 0.73 2.43 -8.01
C PRO A 322 0.60 3.08 -9.39
N VAL A 323 1.24 4.22 -9.57
CA VAL A 323 1.23 5.01 -10.81
C VAL A 323 2.59 5.67 -11.05
N GLU A 324 2.79 6.17 -12.29
CA GLU A 324 3.92 7.01 -12.66
C GLU A 324 3.45 8.44 -12.93
N LEU A 325 3.93 9.39 -12.14
CA LEU A 325 3.73 10.81 -12.41
C LEU A 325 4.74 11.31 -13.43
N ARG A 326 4.28 12.11 -14.39
CA ARG A 326 5.14 12.90 -15.30
C ARG A 326 5.53 14.20 -14.61
N LYS A 327 6.70 14.74 -14.91
CA LYS A 327 7.05 16.10 -14.53
C LYS A 327 6.08 17.09 -15.19
N GLY A 328 5.60 18.07 -14.43
CA GLY A 328 4.59 19.04 -14.86
C GLY A 328 3.18 18.49 -14.71
N SER A 329 2.27 18.90 -15.59
CA SER A 329 0.83 18.60 -15.45
C SER A 329 0.50 17.14 -15.66
N ASN A 330 -0.21 16.58 -14.69
CA ASN A 330 -0.89 15.29 -14.73
C ASN A 330 -2.38 15.51 -14.53
N THR A 331 -3.21 14.78 -15.26
CA THR A 331 -4.66 14.89 -15.16
C THR A 331 -5.23 13.66 -14.46
N ILE A 332 -6.05 13.89 -13.45
CA ILE A 332 -6.79 12.84 -12.71
C ILE A 332 -8.27 13.03 -13.01
N LEU A 333 -8.90 11.98 -13.54
CA LEU A 333 -10.35 11.93 -13.73
C LEU A 333 -10.92 10.80 -12.88
N LEU A 334 -11.94 11.08 -12.09
CA LEU A 334 -12.65 10.11 -11.26
C LEU A 334 -14.13 10.09 -11.65
N LYS A 335 -14.66 8.90 -11.91
CA LYS A 335 -16.10 8.63 -12.11
C LYS A 335 -16.66 8.05 -10.83
N LEU A 336 -17.80 8.55 -10.37
CA LEU A 336 -18.54 8.03 -9.21
C LEU A 336 -19.98 7.75 -9.58
N CYS A 337 -20.43 6.53 -9.30
CA CYS A 337 -21.80 6.09 -9.60
C CYS A 337 -22.57 5.84 -8.30
N GLN A 338 -23.74 6.48 -8.17
CA GLN A 338 -24.70 6.24 -7.09
C GLN A 338 -25.81 5.33 -7.60
N ASN A 339 -26.19 4.33 -6.80
CA ASN A 339 -27.22 3.35 -7.18
C ASN A 339 -28.64 3.73 -6.75
N GLU A 340 -29.57 2.79 -6.89
CA GLU A 340 -31.00 2.93 -6.62
C GLU A 340 -31.38 2.84 -5.13
N GLN A 341 -30.51 2.38 -4.26
CA GLN A 341 -30.83 2.11 -2.85
C GLN A 341 -31.16 3.39 -2.08
N LYS A 342 -32.23 3.37 -1.26
CA LYS A 342 -32.80 4.55 -0.60
C LYS A 342 -32.62 4.56 0.93
N GLN A 343 -31.97 3.57 1.50
CA GLN A 343 -31.69 3.53 2.95
C GLN A 343 -30.79 4.70 3.35
N ASP A 344 -30.94 5.24 4.55
CA ASP A 344 -30.20 6.41 5.04
C ASP A 344 -28.68 6.27 4.92
N TRP A 345 -28.14 5.07 5.16
CA TRP A 345 -26.71 4.78 5.05
C TRP A 345 -26.21 4.72 3.59
N THR A 346 -27.09 4.75 2.59
CA THR A 346 -26.74 4.74 1.15
C THR A 346 -26.71 6.12 0.51
N VAL A 347 -27.03 7.19 1.24
CA VAL A 347 -27.14 8.55 0.67
C VAL A 347 -25.79 9.18 0.33
N GLN A 348 -24.71 8.71 0.93
CA GLN A 348 -23.37 9.30 0.72
C GLN A 348 -22.91 9.06 -0.72
N TRP A 349 -22.58 10.16 -1.39
CA TRP A 349 -22.00 10.18 -2.72
C TRP A 349 -20.72 11.01 -2.65
N GLU A 350 -19.66 10.37 -2.12
CA GLU A 350 -18.45 11.05 -1.68
C GLU A 350 -17.21 10.20 -1.90
N PHE A 351 -16.08 10.86 -1.98
CA PHE A 351 -14.77 10.23 -2.04
C PHE A 351 -13.72 11.07 -1.32
N GLN A 352 -12.55 10.49 -1.11
CA GLN A 352 -11.33 11.19 -0.73
C GLN A 352 -10.17 10.58 -1.51
N LEU A 353 -9.30 11.41 -2.07
CA LEU A 353 -8.16 10.99 -2.87
C LEU A 353 -6.92 11.73 -2.45
N ARG A 354 -5.82 11.00 -2.26
CA ARG A 354 -4.51 11.58 -1.98
C ARG A 354 -3.43 11.04 -2.90
N VAL A 355 -2.36 11.82 -3.04
CA VAL A 355 -1.16 11.45 -3.79
C VAL A 355 0.01 11.34 -2.82
N CYS A 356 0.69 10.20 -2.82
CA CYS A 356 1.83 9.94 -1.93
C CYS A 356 2.84 9.01 -2.59
N ASP A 357 3.99 8.80 -1.94
CA ASP A 357 4.92 7.73 -2.28
C ASP A 357 4.49 6.39 -1.64
N ALA A 358 5.24 5.32 -1.92
CA ALA A 358 4.97 3.97 -1.40
C ALA A 358 5.01 3.89 0.14
N THR A 359 5.69 4.81 0.82
CA THR A 359 5.70 4.89 2.29
C THR A 359 4.48 5.61 2.86
N GLY A 360 3.64 6.24 2.00
CA GLY A 360 2.51 7.08 2.39
C GLY A 360 2.88 8.52 2.67
N THR A 361 4.13 8.95 2.36
CA THR A 361 4.53 10.36 2.44
C THR A 361 3.85 11.16 1.34
N ALA A 362 3.20 12.26 1.69
CA ALA A 362 2.50 13.12 0.74
C ALA A 362 3.42 13.61 -0.39
N ILE A 363 2.96 13.50 -1.62
CA ILE A 363 3.52 14.22 -2.77
C ILE A 363 2.56 15.38 -3.05
N LEU A 364 3.03 16.61 -2.80
CA LEU A 364 2.20 17.79 -2.98
C LEU A 364 2.38 18.35 -4.39
N ALA A 365 1.27 18.70 -5.02
CA ALA A 365 1.30 19.38 -6.30
C ALA A 365 1.92 20.77 -6.16
N THR A 366 2.72 21.19 -7.15
CA THR A 366 3.34 22.54 -7.16
C THR A 366 2.31 23.66 -7.41
N ASN A 367 1.18 23.33 -8.00
CA ASN A 367 0.03 24.22 -8.19
C ASN A 367 -1.02 24.11 -7.05
N ARG A 368 -0.69 23.42 -5.94
CA ARG A 368 -1.57 23.36 -4.77
C ARG A 368 -1.74 24.77 -4.19
N PRO A 369 -2.98 25.25 -3.96
CA PRO A 369 -3.20 26.51 -3.25
C PRO A 369 -2.50 26.51 -1.90
N GLU A 370 -1.87 27.62 -1.53
CA GLU A 370 -1.39 27.78 -0.16
C GLU A 370 -2.60 27.75 0.76
N SER A 371 -2.52 26.94 1.83
CA SER A 371 -3.55 26.96 2.84
C SER A 371 -3.56 28.37 3.46
N GLU A 372 -4.65 29.11 3.28
CA GLU A 372 -4.87 30.29 4.09
C GLU A 372 -4.85 29.84 5.55
N THR A 373 -3.77 30.15 6.24
CA THR A 373 -3.65 29.98 7.69
C THR A 373 -4.60 30.99 8.35
N LYS A 374 -5.90 30.61 8.41
CA LYS A 374 -6.88 31.34 9.22
C LYS A 374 -6.70 31.04 10.70
#